data_0bba281a495670f3cdcfeb729c7ffe27
#
_entry.id   0bba281a495670f3cdcfeb729c7ffe27
#
_cell.length_a   1.000
_cell.length_b   1.000
_cell.length_c   1.000
_cell.angle_alpha   90.00
_cell.angle_beta   90.00
_cell.angle_gamma   90.00
#
_symmetry.space_group_name_H-M   'P 1'
#
loop_
_entity.id
_entity.type
_entity.pdbx_description
1 polymer ?
#
loop_
_entity_poly.entity_id
_entity_poly.type
_entity_poly.pdbx_seq_one_letter_code
_entity_poly.pdbx_strand_id
1 'polypeptide(L)'
;MNTQIPQFYDNKDLIYDEIWNLLSRGVVDRGEDFRLPTVILNDGKLSDGRVVVLRGAFKDINTIRFHTDYRSDKIRILKNNNNIYFVFYNKKRKIQVRVKGTAIINYKNDITQKAWEKTQIISRKCYLATNPPGTASGSPTSGLSKELEGKNPKIDSTEIGYNNFCVIDTKISEFEWLYLASQGHRRAKISLVSENKFTSEWVTP
;
A
#
# COMPACT_ATOMS: atom_id res chain seq x y z
N MET A 1 4.65 -31.90 14.27
CA MET A 1 3.66 -30.82 14.49
C MET A 1 2.60 -30.95 13.41
N ASN A 2 1.39 -31.35 13.76
CA ASN A 2 0.26 -31.39 12.80
C ASN A 2 -0.11 -29.94 12.46
N THR A 3 0.41 -29.43 11.37
CA THR A 3 0.02 -28.12 10.88
C THR A 3 -1.35 -28.30 10.24
N GLN A 4 -2.40 -27.86 10.92
CA GLN A 4 -3.76 -27.90 10.39
C GLN A 4 -3.79 -27.15 9.05
N ILE A 5 -4.23 -27.83 8.00
CA ILE A 5 -4.35 -27.25 6.66
C ILE A 5 -5.45 -26.18 6.71
N PRO A 6 -5.18 -24.91 6.31
CA PRO A 6 -6.20 -23.88 6.30
C PRO A 6 -7.34 -24.22 5.33
N GLN A 7 -8.57 -23.79 5.66
CA GLN A 7 -9.75 -24.04 4.81
C GLN A 7 -9.62 -23.48 3.39
N PHE A 8 -8.87 -22.39 3.22
CA PHE A 8 -8.64 -21.75 1.91
C PHE A 8 -7.60 -22.50 1.05
N TYR A 9 -6.92 -23.52 1.57
CA TYR A 9 -5.77 -24.15 0.91
C TYR A 9 -6.08 -24.66 -0.50
N ASP A 10 -7.24 -25.24 -0.69
CA ASP A 10 -7.70 -25.79 -1.98
C ASP A 10 -9.02 -25.13 -2.48
N ASN A 11 -9.35 -23.94 -1.98
CA ASN A 11 -10.58 -23.21 -2.34
C ASN A 11 -10.29 -21.76 -2.74
N LYS A 12 -10.46 -21.43 -4.02
CA LYS A 12 -10.12 -20.13 -4.60
C LYS A 12 -11.04 -19.00 -4.12
N ASP A 13 -12.31 -19.28 -3.82
CA ASP A 13 -13.24 -18.27 -3.33
C ASP A 13 -12.88 -17.84 -1.90
N LEU A 14 -12.52 -18.82 -1.05
CA LEU A 14 -12.03 -18.52 0.29
C LEU A 14 -10.66 -17.80 0.27
N ILE A 15 -9.82 -18.04 -0.75
CA ILE A 15 -8.57 -17.28 -0.94
C ILE A 15 -8.88 -15.79 -1.21
N TYR A 16 -9.85 -15.50 -2.07
CA TYR A 16 -10.25 -14.12 -2.37
C TYR A 16 -10.73 -13.38 -1.11
N ASP A 17 -11.55 -14.02 -0.31
CA ASP A 17 -12.03 -13.46 0.95
C ASP A 17 -10.89 -13.26 1.97
N GLU A 18 -9.99 -14.24 2.09
CA GLU A 18 -8.83 -14.13 3.00
C GLU A 18 -7.89 -13.00 2.58
N ILE A 19 -7.66 -12.78 1.29
CA ILE A 19 -6.86 -11.63 0.81
C ILE A 19 -7.46 -10.31 1.31
N TRP A 20 -8.77 -10.10 1.11
CA TRP A 20 -9.44 -8.88 1.55
C TRP A 20 -9.50 -8.74 3.07
N ASN A 21 -9.63 -9.84 3.81
CA ASN A 21 -9.55 -9.84 5.26
C ASN A 21 -8.16 -9.38 5.74
N LEU A 22 -7.08 -9.91 5.14
CA LEU A 22 -5.70 -9.50 5.47
C LEU A 22 -5.43 -8.04 5.12
N LEU A 23 -5.90 -7.57 3.96
CA LEU A 23 -5.79 -6.17 3.56
C LEU A 23 -6.54 -5.25 4.54
N SER A 24 -7.78 -5.59 4.90
CA SER A 24 -8.59 -4.81 5.83
C SER A 24 -7.95 -4.74 7.23
N ARG A 25 -7.40 -5.86 7.70
CA ARG A 25 -6.66 -5.90 8.97
C ARG A 25 -5.39 -5.06 8.90
N GLY A 26 -4.66 -5.10 7.79
CA GLY A 26 -3.46 -4.28 7.57
C GLY A 26 -3.71 -2.77 7.65
N VAL A 27 -4.94 -2.33 7.34
CA VAL A 27 -5.32 -0.91 7.50
C VAL A 27 -5.41 -0.51 8.98
N VAL A 28 -5.98 -1.36 9.84
CA VAL A 28 -6.34 -1.01 11.23
C VAL A 28 -5.34 -1.52 12.26
N ASP A 29 -4.77 -2.70 12.06
CA ASP A 29 -3.85 -3.34 12.99
C ASP A 29 -2.38 -3.00 12.66
N ARG A 30 -1.69 -2.37 13.63
CA ARG A 30 -0.27 -2.01 13.47
C ARG A 30 0.66 -3.23 13.47
N GLY A 31 0.22 -4.35 14.03
CA GLY A 31 0.97 -5.61 14.09
C GLY A 31 0.73 -6.53 12.90
N GLU A 32 -0.20 -6.21 11.99
CA GLU A 32 -0.47 -7.03 10.83
C GLU A 32 0.58 -6.79 9.73
N ASP A 33 1.19 -7.87 9.23
CA ASP A 33 2.25 -7.81 8.23
C ASP A 33 1.79 -7.12 6.93
N PHE A 34 0.50 -7.25 6.56
CA PHE A 34 -0.08 -6.61 5.37
C PHE A 34 -0.21 -5.08 5.48
N ARG A 35 0.14 -4.50 6.64
CA ARG A 35 0.20 -3.05 6.82
C ARG A 35 1.31 -2.39 6.03
N LEU A 36 2.41 -3.08 5.81
CA LEU A 36 3.65 -2.54 5.24
C LEU A 36 4.03 -3.27 3.94
N PRO A 37 3.21 -3.18 2.88
CA PRO A 37 3.59 -3.78 1.61
C PRO A 37 4.76 -3.06 0.97
N THR A 38 5.51 -3.81 0.14
CA THR A 38 6.43 -3.23 -0.83
C THR A 38 5.64 -2.81 -2.06
N VAL A 39 5.66 -1.52 -2.40
CA VAL A 39 5.19 -1.01 -3.69
C VAL A 39 6.33 -1.02 -4.70
N ILE A 40 6.04 -1.41 -5.93
CA ILE A 40 6.99 -1.46 -7.05
C ILE A 40 6.44 -0.63 -8.19
N LEU A 41 7.24 0.32 -8.64
CA LEU A 41 6.97 1.23 -9.75
C LEU A 41 8.02 1.03 -10.83
N ASN A 42 7.69 1.38 -12.07
CA ASN A 42 8.62 1.28 -13.19
C ASN A 42 8.52 2.53 -14.07
N ASP A 43 9.64 3.19 -14.31
CA ASP A 43 9.71 4.40 -15.14
C ASP A 43 9.97 4.11 -16.62
N GLY A 44 9.95 2.85 -17.03
CA GLY A 44 10.27 2.38 -18.37
C GLY A 44 11.73 1.93 -18.53
N LYS A 45 12.60 2.22 -17.58
CA LYS A 45 14.03 1.84 -17.58
C LYS A 45 14.39 0.98 -16.36
N LEU A 46 14.00 1.45 -15.18
CA LEU A 46 14.32 0.81 -13.90
C LEU A 46 13.05 0.60 -13.08
N SER A 47 13.06 -0.44 -12.28
CA SER A 47 12.04 -0.66 -11.25
C SER A 47 12.51 -0.09 -9.93
N ASP A 48 11.61 0.62 -9.24
CA ASP A 48 11.84 1.22 -7.92
C ASP A 48 10.88 0.59 -6.91
N GLY A 49 11.45 -0.08 -5.90
CA GLY A 49 10.70 -0.76 -4.85
C GLY A 49 10.89 -0.09 -3.49
N ARG A 50 9.79 0.13 -2.76
CA ARG A 50 9.84 0.70 -1.41
C ARG A 50 8.66 0.27 -0.56
N VAL A 51 8.83 0.28 0.75
CA VAL A 51 7.74 0.00 1.69
C VAL A 51 6.84 1.24 1.82
N VAL A 52 5.53 1.01 1.83
CA VAL A 52 4.52 2.03 2.10
C VAL A 52 3.56 1.55 3.20
N VAL A 53 2.83 2.48 3.81
CA VAL A 53 1.81 2.12 4.80
C VAL A 53 0.46 2.01 4.11
N LEU A 54 -0.17 0.83 4.17
CA LEU A 54 -1.54 0.63 3.70
C LEU A 54 -2.50 1.48 4.53
N ARG A 55 -3.31 2.31 3.87
CA ARG A 55 -4.21 3.28 4.49
C ARG A 55 -5.69 3.05 4.17
N GLY A 56 -5.97 2.20 3.21
CA GLY A 56 -7.32 1.82 2.83
C GLY A 56 -7.34 0.52 2.04
N ALA A 57 -8.41 -0.24 2.22
CA ALA A 57 -8.74 -1.45 1.47
C ALA A 57 -10.25 -1.45 1.25
N PHE A 58 -10.68 -1.30 0.01
CA PHE A 58 -12.07 -1.09 -0.41
C PHE A 58 -12.47 -2.20 -1.37
N LYS A 59 -13.01 -3.30 -0.80
CA LYS A 59 -13.38 -4.51 -1.55
C LYS A 59 -14.39 -4.21 -2.65
N ASP A 60 -15.43 -3.45 -2.32
CA ASP A 60 -16.55 -3.17 -3.22
C ASP A 60 -16.12 -2.47 -4.52
N ILE A 61 -15.05 -1.70 -4.47
CA ILE A 61 -14.50 -0.99 -5.62
C ILE A 61 -13.12 -1.49 -6.03
N ASN A 62 -12.69 -2.66 -5.54
CA ASN A 62 -11.40 -3.28 -5.85
C ASN A 62 -10.21 -2.31 -5.73
N THR A 63 -10.12 -1.59 -4.63
CA THR A 63 -9.15 -0.50 -4.48
C THR A 63 -8.40 -0.61 -3.15
N ILE A 64 -7.08 -0.41 -3.20
CA ILE A 64 -6.25 -0.18 -2.02
C ILE A 64 -5.62 1.21 -2.08
N ARG A 65 -5.27 1.77 -0.92
CA ARG A 65 -4.83 3.15 -0.75
C ARG A 65 -3.57 3.24 0.10
N PHE A 66 -2.65 4.13 -0.30
CA PHE A 66 -1.59 4.63 0.55
C PHE A 66 -1.43 6.15 0.40
N HIS A 67 -0.73 6.77 1.35
CA HIS A 67 -0.46 8.20 1.33
C HIS A 67 1.01 8.46 1.03
N THR A 68 1.31 9.58 0.37
CA THR A 68 2.69 9.96 0.04
C THR A 68 2.82 11.49 -0.05
N ASP A 69 4.06 11.96 -0.06
CA ASP A 69 4.36 13.36 -0.41
C ASP A 69 4.24 13.54 -1.93
N TYR A 70 3.47 14.53 -2.36
CA TYR A 70 3.24 14.85 -3.77
C TYR A 70 4.52 15.23 -4.52
N ARG A 71 5.52 15.73 -3.81
CA ARG A 71 6.83 16.12 -4.35
C ARG A 71 7.78 14.93 -4.52
N SER A 72 7.39 13.73 -4.05
CA SER A 72 8.23 12.53 -4.13
C SER A 72 8.38 12.03 -5.57
N ASP A 73 9.51 11.41 -5.89
CA ASP A 73 9.80 10.85 -7.22
C ASP A 73 8.77 9.81 -7.68
N LYS A 74 8.09 9.12 -6.73
CA LYS A 74 6.96 8.25 -7.04
C LYS A 74 5.89 8.92 -7.91
N ILE A 75 5.60 10.18 -7.63
CA ILE A 75 4.56 10.93 -8.35
C ILE A 75 5.00 11.17 -9.79
N ARG A 76 6.28 11.50 -10.01
CA ARG A 76 6.85 11.65 -11.37
C ARG A 76 6.74 10.33 -12.15
N ILE A 77 7.13 9.22 -11.53
CA ILE A 77 7.04 7.89 -12.14
C ILE A 77 5.59 7.56 -12.49
N LEU A 78 4.66 7.70 -11.54
CA LEU A 78 3.25 7.35 -11.73
C LEU A 78 2.52 8.25 -12.75
N LYS A 79 2.97 9.48 -12.96
CA LYS A 79 2.43 10.34 -14.03
C LYS A 79 2.81 9.84 -15.42
N ASN A 80 3.97 9.21 -15.55
CA ASN A 80 4.46 8.69 -16.83
C ASN A 80 3.98 7.25 -17.08
N ASN A 81 3.94 6.43 -16.03
CA ASN A 81 3.49 5.05 -16.07
C ASN A 81 2.72 4.74 -14.78
N ASN A 82 1.41 4.65 -14.87
CA ASN A 82 0.53 4.44 -13.74
C ASN A 82 0.33 2.95 -13.38
N ASN A 83 1.01 2.02 -14.05
CA ASN A 83 1.06 0.63 -13.62
C ASN A 83 1.77 0.52 -12.28
N ILE A 84 1.15 -0.18 -11.36
CA ILE A 84 1.64 -0.29 -9.99
C ILE A 84 1.50 -1.73 -9.50
N TYR A 85 2.50 -2.19 -8.76
CA TYR A 85 2.55 -3.52 -8.20
C TYR A 85 2.80 -3.44 -6.70
N PHE A 86 2.24 -4.42 -5.96
CA PHE A 86 2.54 -4.58 -4.55
C PHE A 86 2.93 -6.02 -4.25
N VAL A 87 3.78 -6.18 -3.25
CA VAL A 87 4.07 -7.46 -2.62
C VAL A 87 3.73 -7.33 -1.14
N PHE A 88 2.81 -8.17 -0.70
CA PHE A 88 2.45 -8.39 0.70
C PHE A 88 3.00 -9.74 1.12
N TYR A 89 3.51 -9.84 2.33
CA TYR A 89 3.95 -11.12 2.88
C TYR A 89 3.61 -11.22 4.37
N ASN A 90 2.87 -12.26 4.74
CA ASN A 90 2.59 -12.58 6.13
C ASN A 90 3.41 -13.81 6.54
N LYS A 91 4.43 -13.58 7.36
CA LYS A 91 5.37 -14.61 7.80
C LYS A 91 4.69 -15.71 8.62
N LYS A 92 3.79 -15.35 9.54
CA LYS A 92 3.11 -16.30 10.41
C LYS A 92 2.17 -17.22 9.64
N ARG A 93 1.45 -16.68 8.66
CA ARG A 93 0.51 -17.40 7.82
C ARG A 93 1.17 -18.05 6.61
N LYS A 94 2.43 -17.69 6.31
CA LYS A 94 3.17 -18.15 5.11
C LYS A 94 2.45 -17.80 3.81
N ILE A 95 1.80 -16.64 3.77
CA ILE A 95 1.03 -16.17 2.61
C ILE A 95 1.78 -15.00 1.97
N GLN A 96 2.04 -15.10 0.68
CA GLN A 96 2.43 -13.97 -0.17
C GLN A 96 1.27 -13.61 -1.08
N VAL A 97 1.00 -12.31 -1.19
CA VAL A 97 0.07 -11.78 -2.19
C VAL A 97 0.78 -10.74 -3.03
N ARG A 98 0.78 -10.94 -4.35
CA ARG A 98 1.18 -9.93 -5.33
C ARG A 98 -0.08 -9.28 -5.86
N VAL A 99 -0.06 -7.97 -6.00
CA VAL A 99 -1.18 -7.18 -6.50
C VAL A 99 -0.72 -6.41 -7.72
N LYS A 100 -1.48 -6.48 -8.81
CA LYS A 100 -1.33 -5.63 -9.99
C LYS A 100 -2.49 -4.67 -10.07
N GLY A 101 -2.23 -3.46 -10.50
CA GLY A 101 -3.28 -2.47 -10.68
C GLY A 101 -2.80 -1.20 -11.37
N THR A 102 -3.72 -0.24 -11.40
CA THR A 102 -3.49 1.09 -11.97
C THR A 102 -3.62 2.12 -10.88
N ALA A 103 -2.61 2.96 -10.75
CA ALA A 103 -2.57 4.04 -9.77
C ALA A 103 -3.38 5.26 -10.23
N ILE A 104 -4.13 5.85 -9.29
CA ILE A 104 -4.85 7.10 -9.43
C ILE A 104 -4.25 8.08 -8.43
N ILE A 105 -3.69 9.17 -8.93
CA ILE A 105 -3.08 10.23 -8.11
C ILE A 105 -4.18 11.21 -7.70
N ASN A 106 -4.49 11.26 -6.42
CA ASN A 106 -5.41 12.23 -5.84
C ASN A 106 -4.61 13.32 -5.12
N TYR A 107 -4.78 14.57 -5.57
CA TYR A 107 -4.10 15.72 -5.01
C TYR A 107 -5.01 16.94 -5.00
N LYS A 108 -5.15 17.60 -3.85
CA LYS A 108 -6.00 18.78 -3.64
C LYS A 108 -7.45 18.59 -4.13
N ASN A 109 -8.05 17.45 -3.82
CA ASN A 109 -9.44 17.10 -4.14
C ASN A 109 -10.16 16.56 -2.89
N ASP A 110 -11.45 16.27 -3.01
CA ASP A 110 -12.28 15.76 -1.90
C ASP A 110 -11.73 14.49 -1.24
N ILE A 111 -11.09 13.61 -2.04
CA ILE A 111 -10.48 12.38 -1.52
C ILE A 111 -9.31 12.72 -0.60
N THR A 112 -8.44 13.62 -1.02
CA THR A 112 -7.29 14.06 -0.21
C THR A 112 -7.74 14.84 1.01
N GLN A 113 -8.75 15.70 0.89
CA GLN A 113 -9.30 16.46 2.00
C GLN A 113 -9.82 15.52 3.11
N LYS A 114 -10.71 14.58 2.75
CA LYS A 114 -11.26 13.58 3.69
C LYS A 114 -10.19 12.67 4.29
N ALA A 115 -9.15 12.34 3.54
CA ALA A 115 -8.03 11.54 4.04
C ALA A 115 -7.15 12.35 5.01
N TRP A 116 -6.90 13.62 4.72
CA TRP A 116 -6.14 14.53 5.58
C TRP A 116 -6.81 14.71 6.94
N GLU A 117 -8.10 15.01 6.94
CA GLU A 117 -8.89 15.18 8.17
C GLU A 117 -8.79 13.97 9.11
N LYS A 118 -8.79 12.74 8.54
CA LYS A 118 -8.64 11.49 9.29
C LYS A 118 -7.19 11.13 9.64
N THR A 119 -6.21 11.85 9.08
CA THR A 119 -4.79 11.55 9.32
C THR A 119 -4.38 12.05 10.70
N GLN A 120 -3.81 11.15 11.52
CA GLN A 120 -3.30 11.49 12.85
C GLN A 120 -2.24 12.60 12.76
N ILE A 121 -2.26 13.53 13.71
CA ILE A 121 -1.36 14.69 13.77
C ILE A 121 0.11 14.28 13.64
N ILE A 122 0.53 13.23 14.34
CA ILE A 122 1.89 12.70 14.26
C ILE A 122 2.26 12.22 12.84
N SER A 123 1.30 11.71 12.09
CA SER A 123 1.50 11.28 10.70
C SER A 123 1.51 12.46 9.73
N ARG A 124 0.78 13.55 10.03
CA ARG A 124 0.81 14.79 9.24
C ARG A 124 2.18 15.46 9.25
N LYS A 125 2.94 15.25 10.34
CA LYS A 125 4.30 15.76 10.51
C LYS A 125 5.23 15.38 9.34
N CYS A 126 5.07 14.20 8.75
CA CYS A 126 5.87 13.74 7.60
C CYS A 126 5.76 14.65 6.37
N TYR A 127 4.68 15.45 6.28
CA TYR A 127 4.42 16.35 5.16
C TYR A 127 4.89 17.80 5.41
N LEU A 128 5.51 18.05 6.59
CA LEU A 128 6.06 19.34 6.97
C LEU A 128 7.53 19.52 6.57
N ALA A 129 8.13 18.51 5.95
CA ALA A 129 9.50 18.58 5.48
C ALA A 129 9.68 19.73 4.48
N THR A 130 10.73 20.54 4.69
CA THR A 130 11.02 21.72 3.89
C THR A 130 11.32 21.35 2.44
N ASN A 131 12.19 20.36 2.26
CA ASN A 131 12.59 19.88 0.95
C ASN A 131 11.80 18.63 0.52
N PRO A 132 11.63 18.39 -0.78
CA PRO A 132 11.06 17.16 -1.30
C PRO A 132 11.81 15.90 -0.79
N PRO A 133 11.12 14.77 -0.60
CA PRO A 133 11.77 13.51 -0.28
C PRO A 133 12.79 13.11 -1.35
N GLY A 134 13.99 12.70 -0.92
CA GLY A 134 15.08 12.31 -1.83
C GLY A 134 16.03 13.47 -2.21
N THR A 135 15.78 14.70 -1.72
CA THR A 135 16.72 15.82 -1.90
C THR A 135 18.05 15.50 -1.20
N ALA A 136 19.16 15.69 -1.92
CA ALA A 136 20.50 15.51 -1.37
C ALA A 136 20.74 16.47 -0.20
N SER A 137 21.44 16.01 0.83
CA SER A 137 21.81 16.79 2.01
C SER A 137 23.28 16.55 2.35
N GLY A 138 24.00 17.60 2.75
CA GLY A 138 25.39 17.52 3.17
C GLY A 138 25.59 16.90 4.57
N SER A 139 24.48 16.67 5.32
CA SER A 139 24.51 16.06 6.66
C SER A 139 23.21 15.25 6.91
N PRO A 140 23.18 14.33 7.89
CA PRO A 140 21.97 13.65 8.30
C PRO A 140 20.88 14.66 8.66
N THR A 141 19.65 14.44 8.12
CA THR A 141 18.53 15.36 8.34
C THR A 141 17.21 14.61 8.36
N SER A 142 16.29 15.07 9.20
CA SER A 142 14.88 14.66 9.16
C SER A 142 14.07 15.41 8.08
N GLY A 143 14.65 16.46 7.48
CA GLY A 143 13.96 17.39 6.60
C GLY A 143 13.00 18.36 7.31
N LEU A 144 12.82 18.23 8.63
CA LEU A 144 11.94 19.08 9.45
C LEU A 144 12.72 20.29 9.98
N SER A 145 12.00 21.37 10.30
CA SER A 145 12.59 22.48 11.03
C SER A 145 13.00 22.07 12.44
N LYS A 146 13.99 22.77 13.04
CA LYS A 146 14.46 22.52 14.41
C LYS A 146 13.34 22.59 15.46
N GLU A 147 12.32 23.41 15.21
CA GLU A 147 11.17 23.58 16.09
C GLU A 147 10.25 22.35 16.10
N LEU A 148 10.23 21.57 15.01
CA LEU A 148 9.38 20.39 14.82
C LEU A 148 10.13 19.07 15.07
N GLU A 149 11.45 19.09 14.96
CA GLU A 149 12.26 17.89 15.18
C GLU A 149 12.15 17.41 16.63
N GLY A 150 11.86 16.12 16.84
CA GLY A 150 11.68 15.53 18.17
C GLY A 150 10.40 15.95 18.91
N LYS A 151 9.58 16.85 18.37
CA LYS A 151 8.36 17.36 19.05
C LYS A 151 7.10 16.92 18.32
N ASN A 152 5.99 16.87 19.07
CA ASN A 152 4.66 16.70 18.51
C ASN A 152 4.12 18.06 18.06
N PRO A 153 3.73 18.24 16.79
CA PRO A 153 3.17 19.51 16.32
C PRO A 153 1.77 19.73 16.90
N LYS A 154 1.35 20.99 17.01
CA LYS A 154 -0.05 21.37 17.21
C LYS A 154 -0.82 21.15 15.93
N ILE A 155 -2.15 20.88 16.01
CA ILE A 155 -2.98 20.59 14.84
C ILE A 155 -2.87 21.72 13.79
N ASP A 156 -3.04 22.95 14.18
CA ASP A 156 -3.03 24.12 13.28
C ASP A 156 -1.68 24.26 12.55
N SER A 157 -0.57 23.93 13.22
CA SER A 157 0.76 23.99 12.62
C SER A 157 1.01 22.88 11.60
N THR A 158 0.12 21.88 11.51
CA THR A 158 0.23 20.80 10.52
C THR A 158 -0.50 21.08 9.23
N GLU A 159 -1.42 22.04 9.19
CA GLU A 159 -2.29 22.28 8.03
C GLU A 159 -1.51 22.66 6.76
N ILE A 160 -0.40 23.37 6.90
CA ILE A 160 0.48 23.66 5.76
C ILE A 160 1.00 22.41 5.05
N GLY A 161 1.11 21.28 5.76
CA GLY A 161 1.53 19.98 5.23
C GLY A 161 0.54 19.41 4.22
N TYR A 162 -0.74 19.85 4.22
CA TYR A 162 -1.72 19.44 3.22
C TYR A 162 -1.25 19.78 1.80
N ASN A 163 -0.47 20.85 1.63
CA ASN A 163 0.10 21.21 0.33
C ASN A 163 1.05 20.14 -0.24
N ASN A 164 1.60 19.29 0.60
CA ASN A 164 2.49 18.20 0.20
C ASN A 164 1.81 16.83 0.25
N PHE A 165 0.59 16.77 0.80
CA PHE A 165 -0.13 15.51 0.99
C PHE A 165 -0.76 15.02 -0.31
N CYS A 166 -0.60 13.73 -0.57
CA CYS A 166 -1.15 13.06 -1.75
C CYS A 166 -1.66 11.67 -1.37
N VAL A 167 -2.78 11.29 -1.96
CA VAL A 167 -3.38 9.96 -1.83
C VAL A 167 -3.21 9.22 -3.14
N ILE A 168 -2.66 8.01 -3.07
CA ILE A 168 -2.61 7.10 -4.21
C ILE A 168 -3.64 6.00 -3.97
N ASP A 169 -4.65 5.97 -4.81
CA ASP A 169 -5.57 4.85 -4.95
C ASP A 169 -5.03 3.91 -6.03
N THR A 170 -5.11 2.62 -5.77
CA THR A 170 -4.76 1.61 -6.77
C THR A 170 -6.00 0.80 -7.09
N LYS A 171 -6.51 0.95 -8.31
CA LYS A 171 -7.53 0.08 -8.87
C LYS A 171 -6.89 -1.26 -9.21
N ILE A 172 -7.28 -2.29 -8.48
CA ILE A 172 -6.68 -3.62 -8.61
C ILE A 172 -7.27 -4.32 -9.84
N SER A 173 -6.41 -4.93 -10.64
CA SER A 173 -6.79 -5.78 -11.76
C SER A 173 -6.53 -7.26 -11.50
N GLU A 174 -5.52 -7.60 -10.69
CA GLU A 174 -5.15 -8.99 -10.43
C GLU A 174 -4.55 -9.14 -9.03
N PHE A 175 -4.93 -10.23 -8.38
CA PHE A 175 -4.18 -10.81 -7.25
C PHE A 175 -3.47 -12.07 -7.71
N GLU A 176 -2.27 -12.27 -7.23
CA GLU A 176 -1.60 -13.56 -7.26
C GLU A 176 -1.26 -13.97 -5.84
N TRP A 177 -1.86 -15.04 -5.40
CA TRP A 177 -1.71 -15.59 -4.06
C TRP A 177 -0.79 -16.81 -4.08
N LEU A 178 0.13 -16.90 -3.11
CA LEU A 178 1.02 -18.01 -2.90
C LEU A 178 1.04 -18.40 -1.42
N TYR A 179 0.69 -19.65 -1.13
CA TYR A 179 0.81 -20.25 0.20
C TYR A 179 2.04 -21.15 0.26
N LEU A 180 2.96 -20.83 1.18
CA LEU A 180 4.24 -21.51 1.34
C LEU A 180 4.13 -22.64 2.38
N ALA A 181 3.63 -23.78 1.98
CA ALA A 181 3.43 -24.94 2.84
C ALA A 181 4.52 -26.01 2.63
N SER A 182 4.97 -26.64 3.72
CA SER A 182 5.95 -27.73 3.66
C SER A 182 5.44 -28.98 2.96
N GLN A 183 4.12 -29.23 3.01
CA GLN A 183 3.44 -30.33 2.34
C GLN A 183 3.16 -30.07 0.85
N GLY A 184 3.55 -28.92 0.32
CA GLY A 184 3.35 -28.49 -1.05
C GLY A 184 2.73 -27.11 -1.11
N HIS A 185 3.31 -26.23 -1.92
CA HIS A 185 2.80 -24.88 -2.10
C HIS A 185 1.48 -24.90 -2.87
N ARG A 186 0.71 -23.82 -2.74
CA ARG A 186 -0.46 -23.54 -3.58
C ARG A 186 -0.35 -22.14 -4.13
N ARG A 187 -0.63 -21.98 -5.40
CA ARG A 187 -0.62 -20.68 -6.07
C ARG A 187 -1.86 -20.50 -6.91
N ALA A 188 -2.51 -19.36 -6.76
CA ALA A 188 -3.70 -19.01 -7.52
C ALA A 188 -3.56 -17.59 -8.09
N LYS A 189 -4.11 -17.38 -9.28
CA LYS A 189 -4.36 -16.07 -9.84
C LYS A 189 -5.85 -15.76 -9.76
N ILE A 190 -6.17 -14.51 -9.43
CA ILE A 190 -7.52 -13.98 -9.33
C ILE A 190 -7.57 -12.70 -10.14
N SER A 191 -8.22 -12.72 -11.28
CA SER A 191 -8.37 -11.57 -12.18
C SER A 191 -9.71 -10.90 -11.93
N LEU A 192 -9.69 -9.60 -11.61
CA LEU A 192 -10.88 -8.82 -11.32
C LEU A 192 -11.49 -8.31 -12.62
N VAL A 193 -12.69 -8.75 -12.93
CA VAL A 193 -13.41 -8.41 -14.18
C VAL A 193 -14.22 -7.12 -14.01
N SER A 194 -14.92 -7.00 -12.88
CA SER A 194 -15.69 -5.83 -12.48
C SER A 194 -15.88 -5.81 -10.97
N GLU A 195 -16.68 -4.87 -10.45
CA GLU A 195 -17.05 -4.83 -9.04
C GLU A 195 -17.67 -6.17 -8.61
N ASN A 196 -17.09 -6.78 -7.58
CA ASN A 196 -17.50 -8.08 -7.03
C ASN A 196 -17.51 -9.27 -8.01
N LYS A 197 -16.91 -9.13 -9.21
CA LYS A 197 -16.76 -10.24 -10.15
C LYS A 197 -15.28 -10.50 -10.45
N PHE A 198 -14.90 -11.76 -10.33
CA PHE A 198 -13.55 -12.21 -10.63
C PHE A 198 -13.56 -13.57 -11.32
N THR A 199 -12.49 -13.86 -12.04
CA THR A 199 -12.14 -15.21 -12.48
C THR A 199 -10.93 -15.68 -11.71
N SER A 200 -10.79 -16.98 -11.52
CA SER A 200 -9.68 -17.53 -10.76
C SER A 200 -9.17 -18.84 -11.35
N GLU A 201 -7.86 -19.03 -11.32
CA GLU A 201 -7.19 -20.23 -11.80
C GLU A 201 -6.09 -20.68 -10.85
N TRP A 202 -5.87 -21.98 -10.77
CA TRP A 202 -4.68 -22.51 -10.14
C TRP A 202 -3.51 -22.42 -11.10
N VAL A 203 -2.34 -22.06 -10.58
CA VAL A 203 -1.09 -22.02 -11.35
C VAL A 203 0.01 -22.74 -10.58
N THR A 204 1.00 -23.27 -11.29
CA THR A 204 2.15 -23.92 -10.66
C THR A 204 2.91 -22.93 -9.78
N PRO A 205 3.25 -23.26 -8.54
CA PRO A 205 4.01 -22.42 -7.62
C PRO A 205 5.39 -22.04 -8.15
#